data_f2e9999c6dcb8421baad46a23cb877a4
#
_entry.id   f2e9999c6dcb8421baad46a23cb877a4
#
_cell.length_a   1.000
_cell.length_b   1.000
_cell.length_c   1.000
_cell.angle_alpha   90.00
_cell.angle_beta   90.00
_cell.angle_gamma   90.00
#
_symmetry.space_group_name_H-M   'P 1'
#
loop_
_entity.id
_entity.type
_entity.pdbx_description
1 polymer ?
#
loop_
_entity_poly.entity_id
_entity_poly.type
_entity_poly.pdbx_seq_one_letter_code
_entity_poly.pdbx_strand_id
1 'polypeptide(L)'
;MSYHHITISERIRIEVLSILGYSTRFIAKFLHRHHSTIARELSRNKFENEYVSTSAHNKYLERRKNSSHSSKYNEFLSNLISEKLHENWSPEQISNALLNGKLSFKTIYNWIYIGKLKGISFKNLRHKGKRRKKETRGKFLIGNSITTRPKDVKSRKTFGHWELDIIVSSRGKSKACLATFVERKTRFYVAIKIKDRTAPSMLKAIKKLVKVLPKKALKTFTTDRGKEFACYKEVEKLNIKVYFADAYAAWQRGSNENSNGLLREYYPKKTDLGKISNDDLIEKLILLNSRPRKCLNWDNPFNLFLKEVSHLD
;
A
#
# COMPACT_ATOMS: atom_id res chain seq x y z
N MET A 1 -15.27 29.24 -6.83
CA MET A 1 -14.87 29.73 -8.17
C MET A 1 -13.37 29.56 -8.34
N SER A 2 -12.91 28.89 -9.42
CA SER A 2 -11.49 28.77 -9.73
C SER A 2 -10.92 30.10 -10.18
N TYR A 3 -9.85 30.58 -9.55
CA TYR A 3 -9.17 31.83 -9.93
C TYR A 3 -8.35 31.59 -11.19
N HIS A 4 -8.65 32.35 -12.26
CA HIS A 4 -7.87 32.32 -13.50
C HIS A 4 -6.99 33.55 -13.62
N HIS A 5 -5.68 33.33 -13.76
CA HIS A 5 -4.72 34.41 -14.02
C HIS A 5 -4.98 35.11 -15.35
N ILE A 6 -4.58 36.40 -15.47
CA ILE A 6 -4.64 37.14 -16.72
C ILE A 6 -3.70 36.48 -17.73
N THR A 7 -4.22 36.17 -18.90
CA THR A 7 -3.48 35.56 -20.02
C THR A 7 -2.67 36.60 -20.79
N ILE A 8 -1.72 36.15 -21.62
CA ILE A 8 -0.97 37.06 -22.51
C ILE A 8 -1.90 37.78 -23.49
N SER A 9 -2.91 37.10 -24.04
CA SER A 9 -3.90 37.71 -24.93
C SER A 9 -4.71 38.83 -24.24
N GLU A 10 -5.08 38.62 -22.97
CA GLU A 10 -5.76 39.63 -22.18
C GLU A 10 -4.82 40.84 -21.90
N ARG A 11 -3.53 40.58 -21.63
CA ARG A 11 -2.53 41.63 -21.44
C ARG A 11 -2.34 42.50 -22.68
N ILE A 12 -2.29 41.90 -23.86
CA ILE A 12 -2.23 42.63 -25.13
C ILE A 12 -3.46 43.53 -25.30
N ARG A 13 -4.66 43.03 -25.00
CA ARG A 13 -5.88 43.83 -25.05
C ARG A 13 -5.88 44.97 -24.01
N ILE A 14 -5.37 44.73 -22.81
CA ILE A 14 -5.21 45.77 -21.77
C ILE A 14 -4.27 46.87 -22.29
N GLU A 15 -3.14 46.52 -22.91
CA GLU A 15 -2.18 47.44 -23.48
C GLU A 15 -2.85 48.36 -24.53
N VAL A 16 -3.45 47.75 -25.56
CA VAL A 16 -4.11 48.49 -26.65
C VAL A 16 -5.20 49.40 -26.11
N LEU A 17 -6.08 48.91 -25.24
CA LEU A 17 -7.16 49.73 -24.69
C LEU A 17 -6.65 50.81 -23.73
N SER A 18 -5.55 50.59 -23.04
CA SER A 18 -4.91 51.61 -22.20
C SER A 18 -4.28 52.73 -23.03
N ILE A 19 -3.62 52.40 -24.16
CA ILE A 19 -3.06 53.37 -25.11
C ILE A 19 -4.17 54.21 -25.73
N LEU A 20 -5.33 53.61 -26.03
CA LEU A 20 -6.51 54.30 -26.55
C LEU A 20 -7.26 55.13 -25.49
N GLY A 21 -6.75 55.22 -24.25
CA GLY A 21 -7.30 56.06 -23.19
C GLY A 21 -8.54 55.49 -22.47
N TYR A 22 -8.90 54.24 -22.69
CA TYR A 22 -10.04 53.64 -22.01
C TYR A 22 -9.80 53.43 -20.50
N SER A 23 -10.86 53.69 -19.72
CA SER A 23 -10.80 53.53 -18.26
C SER A 23 -10.65 52.07 -17.85
N THR A 24 -10.05 51.84 -16.67
CA THR A 24 -9.92 50.49 -16.09
C THR A 24 -11.26 49.76 -15.92
N ARG A 25 -12.35 50.51 -15.69
CA ARG A 25 -13.71 49.96 -15.60
C ARG A 25 -14.22 49.47 -16.96
N PHE A 26 -13.94 50.20 -18.02
CA PHE A 26 -14.29 49.81 -19.40
C PHE A 26 -13.51 48.57 -19.81
N ILE A 27 -12.18 48.57 -19.61
CA ILE A 27 -11.31 47.43 -19.93
C ILE A 27 -11.76 46.15 -19.17
N ALA A 28 -12.12 46.29 -17.90
CA ALA A 28 -12.63 45.21 -17.09
C ALA A 28 -13.94 44.60 -17.63
N LYS A 29 -14.89 45.48 -18.01
CA LYS A 29 -16.15 45.07 -18.61
C LYS A 29 -15.93 44.35 -19.95
N PHE A 30 -15.03 44.88 -20.80
CA PHE A 30 -14.68 44.29 -22.08
C PHE A 30 -14.03 42.89 -21.95
N LEU A 31 -13.19 42.69 -20.92
CA LEU A 31 -12.50 41.39 -20.67
C LEU A 31 -13.29 40.45 -19.75
N HIS A 32 -14.51 40.83 -19.36
CA HIS A 32 -15.31 40.08 -18.38
C HIS A 32 -14.53 39.78 -17.08
N ARG A 33 -13.76 40.78 -16.61
CA ARG A 33 -12.98 40.68 -15.37
C ARG A 33 -13.47 41.73 -14.37
N HIS A 34 -13.16 41.49 -13.06
CA HIS A 34 -13.44 42.50 -12.06
C HIS A 34 -12.49 43.70 -12.23
N HIS A 35 -13.00 44.94 -12.04
CA HIS A 35 -12.21 46.16 -12.27
C HIS A 35 -10.92 46.22 -11.43
N SER A 36 -10.96 45.71 -10.18
CA SER A 36 -9.77 45.66 -9.32
C SER A 36 -8.67 44.74 -9.87
N THR A 37 -9.02 43.72 -10.67
CA THR A 37 -8.05 42.84 -11.33
C THR A 37 -7.24 43.63 -12.35
N ILE A 38 -7.91 44.45 -13.18
CA ILE A 38 -7.26 45.28 -14.19
C ILE A 38 -6.46 46.40 -13.52
N ALA A 39 -7.03 47.08 -12.52
CA ALA A 39 -6.33 48.12 -11.77
C ALA A 39 -5.04 47.60 -11.14
N ARG A 40 -5.07 46.42 -10.49
CA ARG A 40 -3.87 45.76 -9.90
C ARG A 40 -2.87 45.33 -10.97
N GLU A 41 -3.31 44.84 -12.12
CA GLU A 41 -2.43 44.47 -13.24
C GLU A 41 -1.66 45.67 -13.77
N LEU A 42 -2.37 46.78 -14.03
CA LEU A 42 -1.77 48.02 -14.48
C LEU A 42 -0.84 48.64 -13.43
N SER A 43 -1.29 48.80 -12.17
CA SER A 43 -0.48 49.33 -11.08
C SER A 43 0.82 48.55 -10.85
N ARG A 44 0.76 47.22 -10.94
CA ARG A 44 1.89 46.35 -10.67
C ARG A 44 2.93 46.29 -11.79
N ASN A 45 2.50 46.56 -13.04
CA ASN A 45 3.32 46.28 -14.22
C ASN A 45 3.58 47.52 -15.10
N LYS A 46 3.01 48.71 -14.79
CA LYS A 46 3.39 49.98 -15.44
C LYS A 46 4.84 50.34 -15.12
N PHE A 47 5.52 50.88 -16.09
CA PHE A 47 6.83 51.47 -15.97
C PHE A 47 6.79 52.82 -16.71
N GLU A 48 7.23 53.91 -16.09
CA GLU A 48 7.20 55.27 -16.66
C GLU A 48 5.85 55.66 -17.27
N ASN A 49 4.75 55.32 -16.60
CA ASN A 49 3.35 55.49 -17.05
C ASN A 49 2.90 54.64 -18.25
N GLU A 50 3.75 53.81 -18.80
CA GLU A 50 3.39 52.90 -19.90
C GLU A 50 3.18 51.48 -19.40
N TYR A 51 2.22 50.79 -20.00
CA TYR A 51 1.96 49.39 -19.75
C TYR A 51 2.29 48.55 -20.99
N VAL A 52 3.29 47.67 -20.90
CA VAL A 52 3.74 46.79 -21.98
C VAL A 52 3.38 45.34 -21.63
N SER A 53 2.54 44.72 -22.44
CA SER A 53 1.98 43.41 -22.21
C SER A 53 3.03 42.29 -22.09
N THR A 54 4.06 42.33 -22.94
CA THR A 54 5.16 41.35 -22.92
C THR A 54 5.99 41.48 -21.67
N SER A 55 6.32 42.70 -21.24
CA SER A 55 7.04 42.93 -19.96
C SER A 55 6.22 42.49 -18.77
N ALA A 56 4.92 42.82 -18.75
CA ALA A 56 3.99 42.39 -17.70
C ALA A 56 3.87 40.87 -17.61
N HIS A 57 3.88 40.18 -18.75
CA HIS A 57 3.83 38.74 -18.83
C HIS A 57 5.12 38.12 -18.32
N ASN A 58 6.28 38.61 -18.70
CA ASN A 58 7.58 38.13 -18.22
C ASN A 58 7.71 38.32 -16.70
N LYS A 59 7.34 39.50 -16.18
CA LYS A 59 7.28 39.73 -14.72
C LYS A 59 6.32 38.77 -14.00
N TYR A 60 5.20 38.42 -14.63
CA TYR A 60 4.28 37.39 -14.10
C TYR A 60 4.93 36.02 -14.06
N LEU A 61 5.59 35.58 -15.14
CA LEU A 61 6.28 34.29 -15.21
C LEU A 61 7.40 34.19 -14.18
N GLU A 62 8.17 35.26 -14.03
CA GLU A 62 9.25 35.35 -13.02
C GLU A 62 8.70 35.25 -11.58
N ARG A 63 7.68 36.05 -11.25
CA ARG A 63 7.00 35.96 -9.94
C ARG A 63 6.46 34.56 -9.69
N ARG A 64 5.90 33.93 -10.71
CA ARG A 64 5.38 32.54 -10.59
C ARG A 64 6.48 31.52 -10.38
N LYS A 65 7.63 31.70 -11.05
CA LYS A 65 8.83 30.87 -10.85
C LYS A 65 9.36 31.02 -9.42
N ASN A 66 9.44 32.25 -8.93
CA ASN A 66 9.95 32.55 -7.59
C ASN A 66 8.99 32.18 -6.46
N SER A 67 7.67 32.08 -6.73
CA SER A 67 6.67 31.61 -5.77
C SER A 67 6.52 30.09 -5.72
N SER A 68 7.16 29.35 -6.64
CA SER A 68 7.16 27.91 -6.61
C SER A 68 8.11 27.41 -5.52
N HIS A 69 7.63 26.51 -4.64
CA HIS A 69 8.50 25.86 -3.66
C HIS A 69 9.63 25.10 -4.40
N SER A 70 10.86 25.23 -3.88
CA SER A 70 12.00 24.46 -4.36
C SER A 70 11.68 22.95 -4.33
N SER A 71 12.04 22.25 -5.38
CA SER A 71 11.86 20.80 -5.43
C SER A 71 12.67 20.12 -4.32
N LYS A 72 12.00 19.31 -3.49
CA LYS A 72 12.69 18.46 -2.49
C LYS A 72 13.49 17.30 -3.11
N TYR A 73 13.52 17.22 -4.43
CA TYR A 73 14.25 16.18 -5.15
C TYR A 73 15.76 16.41 -5.08
N ASN A 74 16.47 15.41 -4.62
CA ASN A 74 17.92 15.28 -4.75
C ASN A 74 18.29 13.83 -5.10
N GLU A 75 19.48 13.61 -5.59
CA GLU A 75 19.93 12.31 -6.09
C GLU A 75 20.00 11.25 -4.96
N PHE A 76 20.49 11.63 -3.79
CA PHE A 76 20.54 10.75 -2.63
C PHE A 76 19.14 10.21 -2.26
N LEU A 77 18.17 11.13 -2.16
CA LEU A 77 16.79 10.77 -1.83
C LEU A 77 16.14 9.91 -2.94
N SER A 78 16.44 10.20 -4.21
CA SER A 78 16.00 9.42 -5.36
C SER A 78 16.50 7.98 -5.29
N ASN A 79 17.79 7.78 -5.01
CA ASN A 79 18.43 6.47 -4.92
C ASN A 79 17.85 5.67 -3.74
N LEU A 80 17.73 6.28 -2.57
CA LEU A 80 17.16 5.67 -1.37
C LEU A 80 15.71 5.21 -1.58
N ILE A 81 14.89 6.07 -2.20
CA ILE A 81 13.50 5.74 -2.52
C ILE A 81 13.42 4.61 -3.56
N SER A 82 14.28 4.63 -4.58
CA SER A 82 14.31 3.62 -5.64
C SER A 82 14.70 2.25 -5.08
N GLU A 83 15.71 2.19 -4.21
CA GLU A 83 16.12 0.97 -3.51
C GLU A 83 14.95 0.35 -2.75
N LYS A 84 14.25 1.13 -1.92
CA LYS A 84 13.13 0.62 -1.12
C LYS A 84 11.91 0.23 -1.98
N LEU A 85 11.69 0.89 -3.12
CA LEU A 85 10.67 0.47 -4.10
C LEU A 85 11.05 -0.87 -4.76
N HIS A 86 12.33 -1.15 -5.00
CA HIS A 86 12.79 -2.46 -5.47
C HIS A 86 12.62 -3.55 -4.40
N GLU A 87 12.75 -3.24 -3.13
CA GLU A 87 12.40 -4.12 -2.00
C GLU A 87 10.88 -4.27 -1.81
N ASN A 88 10.07 -3.76 -2.72
CA ASN A 88 8.60 -3.77 -2.69
C ASN A 88 7.98 -2.95 -1.54
N TRP A 89 8.67 -1.95 -0.99
CA TRP A 89 8.06 -1.00 -0.10
C TRP A 89 7.08 -0.11 -0.87
N SER A 90 5.95 0.22 -0.24
CA SER A 90 5.03 1.20 -0.82
C SER A 90 5.51 2.64 -0.57
N PRO A 91 5.11 3.62 -1.42
CA PRO A 91 5.37 5.02 -1.15
C PRO A 91 4.91 5.51 0.23
N GLU A 92 3.83 4.96 0.79
CA GLU A 92 3.38 5.27 2.15
C GLU A 92 4.36 4.75 3.22
N GLN A 93 4.89 3.55 3.05
CA GLN A 93 5.89 2.96 3.97
C GLN A 93 7.19 3.79 3.95
N ILE A 94 7.66 4.15 2.76
CA ILE A 94 8.85 4.98 2.58
C ILE A 94 8.65 6.36 3.24
N SER A 95 7.53 7.02 2.95
CA SER A 95 7.22 8.33 3.50
C SER A 95 7.18 8.35 5.03
N ASN A 96 6.48 7.40 5.65
CA ASN A 96 6.19 7.45 7.07
C ASN A 96 7.22 6.73 7.93
N ALA A 97 7.71 5.55 7.52
CA ALA A 97 8.63 4.77 8.32
C ALA A 97 10.11 5.13 8.08
N LEU A 98 10.48 5.47 6.84
CA LEU A 98 11.86 5.80 6.51
C LEU A 98 12.14 7.30 6.57
N LEU A 99 11.25 8.11 6.00
CA LEU A 99 11.44 9.56 5.87
C LEU A 99 10.73 10.37 6.96
N ASN A 100 10.07 9.71 7.92
CA ASN A 100 9.36 10.36 9.04
C ASN A 100 8.45 11.52 8.58
N GLY A 101 7.76 11.36 7.45
CA GLY A 101 6.86 12.36 6.88
C GLY A 101 7.53 13.58 6.21
N LYS A 102 8.87 13.67 6.18
CA LYS A 102 9.60 14.80 5.53
C LYS A 102 9.28 14.94 4.04
N LEU A 103 8.95 13.84 3.37
CA LEU A 103 8.48 13.80 2.00
C LEU A 103 7.12 13.10 1.94
N SER A 104 6.11 13.75 1.36
CA SER A 104 4.77 13.16 1.20
C SER A 104 4.80 11.94 0.26
N PHE A 105 4.07 10.89 0.61
CA PHE A 105 3.88 9.74 -0.27
C PHE A 105 3.26 10.11 -1.63
N LYS A 106 2.42 11.16 -1.68
CA LYS A 106 1.88 11.70 -2.94
C LYS A 106 2.99 12.23 -3.84
N THR A 107 4.01 12.85 -3.28
CA THR A 107 5.18 13.33 -4.02
C THR A 107 5.97 12.15 -4.61
N ILE A 108 6.15 11.06 -3.84
CA ILE A 108 6.81 9.84 -4.33
C ILE A 108 6.01 9.23 -5.47
N TYR A 109 4.67 9.10 -5.36
CA TYR A 109 3.83 8.65 -6.46
C TYR A 109 3.99 9.53 -7.70
N ASN A 110 3.98 10.86 -7.53
CA ASN A 110 4.18 11.78 -8.64
C ASN A 110 5.53 11.56 -9.32
N TRP A 111 6.61 11.40 -8.56
CA TRP A 111 7.94 11.11 -9.12
C TRP A 111 7.99 9.80 -9.91
N ILE A 112 7.25 8.77 -9.48
CA ILE A 112 7.11 7.50 -10.21
C ILE A 112 6.38 7.74 -11.54
N TYR A 113 5.25 8.46 -11.53
CA TYR A 113 4.42 8.66 -12.73
C TYR A 113 5.07 9.57 -13.77
N ILE A 114 5.83 10.58 -13.34
CA ILE A 114 6.58 11.46 -14.27
C ILE A 114 7.95 10.90 -14.66
N GLY A 115 8.30 9.67 -14.23
CA GLY A 115 9.57 9.03 -14.57
C GLY A 115 10.81 9.66 -13.94
N LYS A 116 10.65 10.38 -12.81
CA LYS A 116 11.75 11.09 -12.14
C LYS A 116 12.68 10.17 -11.34
N LEU A 117 12.22 8.97 -11.00
CA LEU A 117 13.02 7.94 -10.31
C LEU A 117 13.60 6.97 -11.33
N LYS A 118 14.94 6.94 -11.46
CA LYS A 118 15.64 6.10 -12.43
C LYS A 118 15.36 4.61 -12.18
N GLY A 119 14.94 3.90 -13.22
CA GLY A 119 14.65 2.45 -13.15
C GLY A 119 13.32 2.09 -12.46
N ILE A 120 12.55 3.06 -11.97
CA ILE A 120 11.26 2.85 -11.30
C ILE A 120 10.09 3.25 -12.20
N SER A 121 9.05 2.42 -12.19
CA SER A 121 7.80 2.68 -12.88
C SER A 121 6.60 2.20 -12.05
N PHE A 122 5.36 2.44 -12.51
CA PHE A 122 4.16 1.91 -11.87
C PHE A 122 4.14 0.38 -11.74
N LYS A 123 4.97 -0.35 -12.51
CA LYS A 123 5.13 -1.82 -12.42
C LYS A 123 5.76 -2.25 -11.08
N ASN A 124 6.53 -1.37 -10.43
CA ASN A 124 7.12 -1.60 -9.11
C ASN A 124 6.11 -1.43 -7.97
N LEU A 125 4.92 -0.88 -8.27
CA LEU A 125 3.85 -0.74 -7.28
C LEU A 125 3.04 -2.04 -7.15
N ARG A 126 2.53 -2.33 -5.94
CA ARG A 126 1.82 -3.57 -5.59
C ARG A 126 0.73 -3.99 -6.60
N HIS A 127 -0.10 -3.06 -7.04
CA HIS A 127 -1.24 -3.38 -7.91
C HIS A 127 -0.94 -3.30 -9.41
N LYS A 128 0.22 -2.77 -9.81
CA LYS A 128 0.65 -2.69 -11.22
C LYS A 128 -0.45 -2.22 -12.18
N GLY A 129 -1.34 -1.32 -11.71
CA GLY A 129 -2.49 -0.80 -12.46
C GLY A 129 -3.69 -1.76 -12.62
N LYS A 130 -3.69 -2.94 -12.02
CA LYS A 130 -4.78 -3.94 -12.17
C LYS A 130 -5.86 -3.81 -11.10
N ARG A 131 -7.15 -3.86 -11.50
CA ARG A 131 -8.32 -3.95 -10.59
C ARG A 131 -8.59 -5.38 -10.16
N ARG A 132 -9.07 -5.57 -8.91
CA ARG A 132 -9.49 -6.89 -8.37
C ARG A 132 -10.76 -7.40 -9.06
N LYS A 133 -10.80 -8.72 -9.39
CA LYS A 133 -12.04 -9.43 -9.83
C LYS A 133 -12.72 -10.08 -8.62
N LYS A 134 -14.08 -10.08 -8.60
CA LYS A 134 -14.88 -10.79 -7.59
C LYS A 134 -14.84 -12.31 -7.82
N GLU A 135 -14.81 -13.10 -6.72
CA GLU A 135 -14.71 -14.56 -6.72
C GLU A 135 -16.04 -15.20 -6.26
N THR A 136 -16.47 -16.31 -6.92
CA THR A 136 -17.73 -17.02 -6.62
C THR A 136 -17.47 -18.53 -6.51
N ARG A 137 -17.62 -19.16 -5.30
CA ARG A 137 -17.57 -20.63 -5.08
C ARG A 137 -18.37 -21.08 -3.85
N GLY A 138 -18.83 -22.35 -3.85
CA GLY A 138 -19.85 -22.95 -2.97
C GLY A 138 -19.44 -23.34 -1.54
N LYS A 139 -20.42 -23.75 -0.71
CA LYS A 139 -20.38 -23.91 0.76
C LYS A 139 -20.12 -25.32 1.23
N PHE A 140 -19.35 -25.48 2.33
CA PHE A 140 -19.21 -26.70 3.15
C PHE A 140 -19.37 -26.36 4.64
N LEU A 141 -20.09 -27.20 5.43
CA LEU A 141 -20.36 -26.96 6.86
C LEU A 141 -19.69 -28.02 7.73
N ILE A 142 -18.50 -27.75 8.28
CA ILE A 142 -17.78 -28.64 9.21
C ILE A 142 -17.09 -27.79 10.29
N GLY A 143 -17.05 -28.29 11.56
CA GLY A 143 -16.28 -27.70 12.68
C GLY A 143 -16.92 -26.47 13.32
N ASN A 144 -16.20 -25.85 14.28
CA ASN A 144 -16.69 -24.70 15.03
C ASN A 144 -16.87 -23.48 14.14
N SER A 145 -18.07 -22.88 14.15
CA SER A 145 -18.33 -21.65 13.41
C SER A 145 -17.52 -20.49 13.98
N ILE A 146 -17.10 -19.55 13.13
CA ILE A 146 -16.47 -18.30 13.56
C ILE A 146 -17.34 -17.47 14.52
N THR A 147 -18.65 -17.69 14.51
CA THR A 147 -19.59 -17.04 15.43
C THR A 147 -19.35 -17.42 16.89
N THR A 148 -18.86 -18.63 17.14
CA THR A 148 -18.52 -19.14 18.49
C THR A 148 -17.11 -18.74 18.96
N ARG A 149 -16.33 -18.09 18.10
CA ARG A 149 -14.99 -17.60 18.41
C ARG A 149 -15.04 -16.47 19.44
N PRO A 150 -14.17 -16.46 20.47
CA PRO A 150 -14.14 -15.39 21.47
C PRO A 150 -14.11 -13.99 20.84
N LYS A 151 -14.87 -13.06 21.41
CA LYS A 151 -15.03 -11.70 20.86
C LYS A 151 -13.73 -10.89 20.88
N ASP A 152 -12.84 -11.13 21.85
CA ASP A 152 -11.53 -10.51 21.96
C ASP A 152 -10.62 -10.78 20.75
N VAL A 153 -10.76 -11.95 20.11
CA VAL A 153 -10.03 -12.27 18.86
C VAL A 153 -10.33 -11.27 17.75
N LYS A 154 -11.55 -10.70 17.72
CA LYS A 154 -11.94 -9.70 16.73
C LYS A 154 -11.17 -8.39 16.90
N SER A 155 -10.88 -8.00 18.13
CA SER A 155 -10.18 -6.75 18.46
C SER A 155 -8.72 -6.73 18.01
N ARG A 156 -8.10 -7.92 17.79
CA ARG A 156 -6.69 -8.10 17.44
C ARG A 156 -5.71 -7.54 18.49
N LYS A 157 -6.15 -7.40 19.72
CA LYS A 157 -5.32 -6.91 20.84
C LYS A 157 -4.60 -8.04 21.57
N THR A 158 -5.16 -9.26 21.51
CA THR A 158 -4.60 -10.43 22.17
C THR A 158 -3.68 -11.20 21.20
N PHE A 159 -2.50 -11.57 21.70
CA PHE A 159 -1.52 -12.37 20.96
C PHE A 159 -1.88 -13.86 20.99
N GLY A 160 -1.47 -14.60 19.93
CA GLY A 160 -1.64 -16.04 19.81
C GLY A 160 -2.84 -16.48 18.97
N HIS A 161 -3.52 -15.59 18.29
CA HIS A 161 -4.64 -15.89 17.40
C HIS A 161 -4.20 -15.81 15.93
N TRP A 162 -4.27 -16.93 15.22
CA TRP A 162 -3.74 -17.05 13.86
C TRP A 162 -4.83 -17.26 12.81
N GLU A 163 -4.60 -16.74 11.63
CA GLU A 163 -5.38 -17.04 10.42
C GLU A 163 -4.56 -17.98 9.53
N LEU A 164 -5.21 -19.03 9.00
CA LEU A 164 -4.58 -20.04 8.15
C LEU A 164 -5.18 -20.01 6.75
N ASP A 165 -4.34 -20.27 5.74
CA ASP A 165 -4.75 -20.40 4.35
C ASP A 165 -3.72 -21.21 3.55
N ILE A 166 -3.99 -21.41 2.26
CA ILE A 166 -3.06 -22.04 1.31
C ILE A 166 -2.84 -21.18 0.09
N ILE A 167 -1.60 -21.06 -0.32
CA ILE A 167 -1.22 -20.56 -1.64
C ILE A 167 -0.91 -21.75 -2.53
N VAL A 168 -1.72 -21.93 -3.59
CA VAL A 168 -1.54 -23.05 -4.54
C VAL A 168 -0.57 -22.69 -5.66
N SER A 169 0.14 -23.70 -6.17
CA SER A 169 0.98 -23.61 -7.37
C SER A 169 0.15 -23.36 -8.64
N SER A 170 0.81 -23.12 -9.74
CA SER A 170 0.14 -22.99 -11.04
C SER A 170 -0.48 -24.30 -11.48
N ARG A 171 -1.68 -24.24 -12.07
CA ARG A 171 -2.30 -25.41 -12.68
C ARG A 171 -1.38 -26.03 -13.75
N GLY A 172 -1.30 -27.37 -13.77
CA GLY A 172 -0.50 -28.12 -14.73
C GLY A 172 1.01 -28.13 -14.47
N LYS A 173 1.50 -27.53 -13.37
CA LYS A 173 2.93 -27.56 -13.00
C LYS A 173 3.17 -28.53 -11.85
N SER A 174 3.05 -28.10 -10.61
CA SER A 174 3.23 -28.97 -9.45
C SER A 174 2.02 -28.96 -8.53
N LYS A 175 1.89 -30.02 -7.70
CA LYS A 175 0.90 -30.07 -6.61
C LYS A 175 1.35 -29.31 -5.37
N ALA A 176 2.61 -28.82 -5.34
CA ALA A 176 3.18 -28.12 -4.21
C ALA A 176 2.39 -26.86 -3.87
N CYS A 177 2.26 -26.60 -2.59
CA CYS A 177 1.55 -25.46 -2.04
C CYS A 177 2.37 -24.81 -0.93
N LEU A 178 1.99 -23.60 -0.53
CA LEU A 178 2.46 -22.99 0.71
C LEU A 178 1.32 -22.96 1.72
N ALA A 179 1.47 -23.65 2.84
CA ALA A 179 0.63 -23.49 4.01
C ALA A 179 1.01 -22.16 4.68
N THR A 180 0.06 -21.27 4.85
CA THR A 180 0.33 -19.90 5.31
C THR A 180 -0.38 -19.61 6.62
N PHE A 181 0.33 -18.91 7.51
CA PHE A 181 -0.08 -18.62 8.87
C PHE A 181 0.19 -17.14 9.14
N VAL A 182 -0.79 -16.40 9.62
CA VAL A 182 -0.59 -15.02 10.04
C VAL A 182 -1.10 -14.81 11.47
N GLU A 183 -0.23 -14.30 12.35
CA GLU A 183 -0.62 -13.89 13.68
C GLU A 183 -1.40 -12.57 13.61
N ARG A 184 -2.57 -12.49 14.29
CA ARG A 184 -3.54 -11.41 14.07
C ARG A 184 -3.17 -10.08 14.70
N LYS A 185 -2.47 -10.07 15.84
CA LYS A 185 -2.04 -8.86 16.56
C LYS A 185 -0.83 -8.24 15.87
N THR A 186 0.22 -9.00 15.69
CA THR A 186 1.53 -8.56 15.17
C THR A 186 1.62 -8.56 13.65
N ARG A 187 0.69 -9.23 12.95
CA ARG A 187 0.76 -9.47 11.50
C ARG A 187 1.93 -10.33 11.08
N PHE A 188 2.63 -10.97 12.02
CA PHE A 188 3.73 -11.87 11.71
C PHE A 188 3.24 -13.01 10.82
N TYR A 189 3.97 -13.23 9.73
CA TYR A 189 3.54 -14.13 8.66
C TYR A 189 4.55 -15.23 8.44
N VAL A 190 4.06 -16.46 8.44
CA VAL A 190 4.84 -17.69 8.20
C VAL A 190 4.26 -18.40 6.99
N ALA A 191 5.11 -18.95 6.14
CA ALA A 191 4.73 -19.86 5.06
C ALA A 191 5.61 -21.10 5.08
N ILE A 192 5.01 -22.27 4.95
CA ILE A 192 5.70 -23.56 4.96
C ILE A 192 5.35 -24.28 3.66
N LYS A 193 6.37 -24.72 2.93
CA LYS A 193 6.19 -25.51 1.70
C LYS A 193 5.66 -26.89 2.05
N ILE A 194 4.57 -27.30 1.40
CA ILE A 194 3.93 -28.61 1.51
C ILE A 194 3.80 -29.24 0.13
N LYS A 195 3.81 -30.58 0.08
CA LYS A 195 3.83 -31.30 -1.19
C LYS A 195 2.54 -31.18 -1.99
N ASP A 196 1.41 -31.03 -1.31
CA ASP A 196 0.07 -30.98 -1.91
C ASP A 196 -0.95 -30.31 -1.00
N ARG A 197 -2.16 -30.07 -1.53
CA ARG A 197 -3.31 -29.48 -0.82
C ARG A 197 -4.17 -30.56 -0.14
N THR A 198 -3.58 -31.33 0.78
CA THR A 198 -4.27 -32.37 1.54
C THR A 198 -4.25 -32.09 3.04
N ALA A 199 -5.21 -32.67 3.79
CA ALA A 199 -5.27 -32.54 5.24
C ALA A 199 -4.02 -33.08 5.96
N PRO A 200 -3.44 -34.24 5.57
CA PRO A 200 -2.17 -34.72 6.16
C PRO A 200 -1.00 -33.76 5.91
N SER A 201 -0.91 -33.15 4.72
CA SER A 201 0.15 -32.17 4.40
C SER A 201 0.01 -30.89 5.22
N MET A 202 -1.22 -30.40 5.41
CA MET A 202 -1.52 -29.25 6.26
C MET A 202 -1.21 -29.56 7.73
N LEU A 203 -1.64 -30.73 8.24
CA LEU A 203 -1.36 -31.14 9.61
C LEU A 203 0.16 -31.21 9.89
N LYS A 204 0.95 -31.72 8.93
CA LYS A 204 2.41 -31.75 9.03
C LYS A 204 3.00 -30.32 9.13
N ALA A 205 2.47 -29.35 8.35
CA ALA A 205 2.89 -27.97 8.44
C ALA A 205 2.52 -27.33 9.79
N ILE A 206 1.30 -27.57 10.28
CA ILE A 206 0.85 -27.10 11.60
C ILE A 206 1.73 -27.67 12.71
N LYS A 207 2.03 -28.97 12.69
CA LYS A 207 2.94 -29.60 13.67
C LYS A 207 4.35 -29.00 13.65
N LYS A 208 4.87 -28.62 12.47
CA LYS A 208 6.15 -27.90 12.37
C LYS A 208 6.06 -26.53 13.06
N LEU A 209 4.99 -25.76 12.82
CA LEU A 209 4.79 -24.47 13.47
C LEU A 209 4.70 -24.60 14.99
N VAL A 210 3.92 -25.57 15.47
CA VAL A 210 3.76 -25.85 16.92
C VAL A 210 5.07 -26.25 17.59
N LYS A 211 5.96 -26.96 16.87
CA LYS A 211 7.27 -27.36 17.40
C LYS A 211 8.22 -26.17 17.60
N VAL A 212 8.10 -25.15 16.77
CA VAL A 212 9.02 -24.00 16.77
C VAL A 212 8.55 -22.88 17.70
N LEU A 213 7.24 -22.70 17.86
CA LEU A 213 6.68 -21.60 18.63
C LEU A 213 6.38 -22.01 20.08
N PRO A 214 6.50 -21.08 21.06
CA PRO A 214 6.07 -21.31 22.43
C PRO A 214 4.57 -21.68 22.50
N LYS A 215 4.20 -22.60 23.39
CA LYS A 215 2.81 -23.08 23.51
C LYS A 215 1.79 -21.95 23.69
N LYS A 216 2.10 -20.92 24.50
CA LYS A 216 1.23 -19.75 24.75
C LYS A 216 1.07 -18.86 23.52
N ALA A 217 1.94 -18.99 22.49
CA ALA A 217 1.83 -18.25 21.21
C ALA A 217 0.76 -18.80 20.26
N LEU A 218 0.12 -19.92 20.57
CA LEU A 218 -0.82 -20.63 19.72
C LEU A 218 -2.12 -20.91 20.48
N LYS A 219 -3.07 -19.99 20.45
CA LYS A 219 -4.37 -20.07 21.15
C LYS A 219 -5.49 -20.58 20.25
N THR A 220 -5.64 -19.94 19.09
CA THR A 220 -6.71 -20.30 18.15
C THR A 220 -6.25 -20.19 16.70
N PHE A 221 -6.80 -21.04 15.86
CA PHE A 221 -6.69 -20.93 14.41
C PHE A 221 -8.03 -20.55 13.79
N THR A 222 -8.01 -19.67 12.79
CA THR A 222 -9.17 -19.33 11.96
C THR A 222 -8.85 -19.63 10.51
N THR A 223 -9.68 -20.45 9.88
CA THR A 223 -9.46 -20.93 8.51
C THR A 223 -10.74 -20.85 7.68
N ASP A 224 -10.65 -21.11 6.38
CA ASP A 224 -11.84 -21.39 5.57
C ASP A 224 -12.25 -22.85 5.71
N ARG A 225 -13.27 -23.22 4.93
CA ARG A 225 -13.80 -24.59 4.91
C ARG A 225 -13.16 -25.42 3.81
N GLY A 226 -11.86 -25.22 3.55
CA GLY A 226 -11.10 -26.02 2.59
C GLY A 226 -10.88 -27.45 3.07
N LYS A 227 -10.84 -28.43 2.15
CA LYS A 227 -10.60 -29.85 2.46
C LYS A 227 -9.30 -30.10 3.22
N GLU A 228 -8.31 -29.26 3.00
CA GLU A 228 -7.02 -29.28 3.69
C GLU A 228 -7.12 -29.06 5.21
N PHE A 229 -8.19 -28.42 5.67
CA PHE A 229 -8.44 -28.17 7.09
C PHE A 229 -9.32 -29.23 7.75
N ALA A 230 -9.64 -30.35 7.05
CA ALA A 230 -10.33 -31.49 7.64
C ALA A 230 -9.56 -32.14 8.80
N CYS A 231 -8.25 -31.84 8.93
CA CYS A 231 -7.41 -32.24 10.06
C CYS A 231 -7.67 -31.45 11.37
N TYR A 232 -8.69 -30.60 11.44
CA TYR A 232 -8.94 -29.71 12.57
C TYR A 232 -9.07 -30.45 13.92
N LYS A 233 -9.68 -31.65 13.96
CA LYS A 233 -9.80 -32.45 15.18
C LYS A 233 -8.43 -32.86 15.74
N GLU A 234 -7.47 -33.19 14.86
CA GLU A 234 -6.10 -33.51 15.25
C GLU A 234 -5.34 -32.26 15.75
N VAL A 235 -5.67 -31.10 15.20
CA VAL A 235 -5.12 -29.81 15.67
C VAL A 235 -5.66 -29.45 17.04
N GLU A 236 -6.94 -29.69 17.29
CA GLU A 236 -7.57 -29.44 18.61
C GLU A 236 -6.99 -30.31 19.73
N LYS A 237 -6.51 -31.52 19.41
CA LYS A 237 -5.73 -32.36 20.37
C LYS A 237 -4.42 -31.69 20.82
N LEU A 238 -3.92 -30.70 20.10
CA LEU A 238 -2.77 -29.90 20.49
C LEU A 238 -3.14 -28.67 21.36
N ASN A 239 -4.35 -28.65 21.91
CA ASN A 239 -4.92 -27.51 22.68
C ASN A 239 -5.07 -26.20 21.90
N ILE A 240 -5.25 -26.27 20.58
CA ILE A 240 -5.44 -25.12 19.70
C ILE A 240 -6.86 -25.20 19.11
N LYS A 241 -7.76 -24.31 19.52
CA LYS A 241 -9.14 -24.30 18.97
C LYS A 241 -9.16 -23.81 17.53
N VAL A 242 -9.90 -24.53 16.68
CA VAL A 242 -10.04 -24.19 15.25
C VAL A 242 -11.43 -23.64 14.96
N TYR A 243 -11.50 -22.46 14.35
CA TYR A 243 -12.74 -21.81 13.93
C TYR A 243 -12.78 -21.67 12.42
N PHE A 244 -13.95 -21.92 11.85
CA PHE A 244 -14.16 -21.85 10.41
C PHE A 244 -14.92 -20.58 10.04
N ALA A 245 -14.34 -19.80 9.13
CA ALA A 245 -14.98 -18.65 8.55
C ALA A 245 -16.26 -19.05 7.80
N ASP A 246 -17.22 -18.13 7.73
CA ASP A 246 -18.43 -18.33 6.93
C ASP A 246 -18.09 -18.38 5.44
N ALA A 247 -18.88 -19.12 4.69
CA ALA A 247 -18.73 -19.15 3.26
C ALA A 247 -18.93 -17.75 2.67
N TYR A 248 -18.10 -17.39 1.69
CA TYR A 248 -18.06 -16.06 1.04
C TYR A 248 -17.68 -14.87 1.94
N ALA A 249 -17.34 -15.10 3.21
CA ALA A 249 -16.95 -14.07 4.16
C ALA A 249 -15.41 -13.88 4.20
N ALA A 250 -14.77 -13.56 3.06
CA ALA A 250 -13.32 -13.37 2.96
C ALA A 250 -12.78 -12.33 3.94
N TRP A 251 -13.61 -11.31 4.29
CA TRP A 251 -13.26 -10.27 5.28
C TRP A 251 -12.97 -10.81 6.68
N GLN A 252 -13.50 -11.99 7.02
CA GLN A 252 -13.26 -12.65 8.31
C GLN A 252 -11.82 -13.15 8.46
N ARG A 253 -11.08 -13.27 7.34
CA ARG A 253 -9.67 -13.67 7.23
C ARG A 253 -8.82 -12.65 6.47
N GLY A 254 -9.16 -11.37 6.61
CA GLY A 254 -8.53 -10.29 5.86
C GLY A 254 -7.01 -10.13 6.13
N SER A 255 -6.50 -10.59 7.29
CA SER A 255 -5.06 -10.55 7.58
C SER A 255 -4.30 -11.51 6.67
N ASN A 256 -4.81 -12.74 6.54
CA ASN A 256 -4.17 -13.76 5.71
C ASN A 256 -4.29 -13.42 4.22
N GLU A 257 -5.47 -12.98 3.77
CA GLU A 257 -5.67 -12.54 2.39
C GLU A 257 -4.68 -11.42 2.00
N ASN A 258 -4.47 -10.43 2.88
CA ASN A 258 -3.51 -9.37 2.66
C ASN A 258 -2.07 -9.90 2.61
N SER A 259 -1.66 -10.75 3.56
CA SER A 259 -0.31 -11.30 3.63
C SER A 259 -0.01 -12.23 2.46
N ASN A 260 -0.96 -13.07 2.07
CA ASN A 260 -0.88 -13.89 0.86
C ASN A 260 -0.71 -13.02 -0.40
N GLY A 261 -1.41 -11.88 -0.45
CA GLY A 261 -1.25 -10.90 -1.53
C GLY A 261 0.13 -10.28 -1.59
N LEU A 262 0.77 -10.05 -0.43
CA LEU A 262 2.15 -9.56 -0.36
C LEU A 262 3.16 -10.63 -0.78
N LEU A 263 2.97 -11.89 -0.33
CA LEU A 263 3.85 -12.98 -0.76
C LEU A 263 3.73 -13.23 -2.28
N ARG A 264 2.55 -12.96 -2.87
CA ARG A 264 2.33 -13.03 -4.32
C ARG A 264 3.06 -11.92 -5.12
N GLU A 265 3.62 -10.93 -4.48
CA GLU A 265 4.53 -9.96 -5.13
C GLU A 265 5.85 -10.63 -5.52
N TYR A 266 6.34 -11.57 -4.70
CA TYR A 266 7.54 -12.38 -4.96
C TYR A 266 7.21 -13.62 -5.82
N TYR A 267 6.10 -14.29 -5.53
CA TYR A 267 5.64 -15.50 -6.24
C TYR A 267 4.30 -15.23 -6.95
N PRO A 268 4.30 -14.60 -8.12
CA PRO A 268 3.09 -14.28 -8.87
C PRO A 268 2.24 -15.52 -9.17
N LYS A 269 0.96 -15.31 -9.51
CA LYS A 269 0.13 -16.39 -10.09
C LYS A 269 0.86 -16.97 -11.30
N LYS A 270 0.82 -18.29 -11.48
CA LYS A 270 1.56 -19.08 -12.47
C LYS A 270 3.00 -19.48 -12.07
N THR A 271 3.50 -19.08 -10.90
CA THR A 271 4.75 -19.62 -10.36
C THR A 271 4.57 -21.09 -9.99
N ASP A 272 5.58 -21.91 -10.30
CA ASP A 272 5.67 -23.27 -9.80
C ASP A 272 6.30 -23.28 -8.41
N LEU A 273 5.45 -23.44 -7.39
CA LEU A 273 5.91 -23.44 -5.99
C LEU A 273 6.75 -24.67 -5.64
N GLY A 274 6.72 -25.73 -6.46
CA GLY A 274 7.56 -26.89 -6.31
C GLY A 274 9.05 -26.59 -6.49
N LYS A 275 9.36 -25.64 -7.36
CA LYS A 275 10.73 -25.23 -7.74
C LYS A 275 11.36 -24.21 -6.77
N ILE A 276 10.57 -23.61 -5.88
CA ILE A 276 11.08 -22.63 -4.92
C ILE A 276 11.91 -23.36 -3.87
N SER A 277 13.14 -22.88 -3.58
CA SER A 277 13.94 -23.39 -2.47
C SER A 277 13.37 -22.93 -1.12
N ASN A 278 13.72 -23.62 -0.03
CA ASN A 278 13.34 -23.18 1.30
C ASN A 278 14.07 -21.88 1.68
N ASP A 279 15.31 -21.71 1.27
CA ASP A 279 16.13 -20.55 1.59
C ASP A 279 15.57 -19.28 0.90
N ASP A 280 15.20 -19.38 -0.38
CA ASP A 280 14.51 -18.28 -1.07
C ASP A 280 13.18 -17.91 -0.38
N LEU A 281 12.39 -18.90 0.03
CA LEU A 281 11.16 -18.65 0.77
C LEU A 281 11.42 -17.96 2.11
N ILE A 282 12.43 -18.37 2.86
CA ILE A 282 12.81 -17.76 4.14
C ILE A 282 13.26 -16.33 3.94
N GLU A 283 14.10 -16.04 2.95
CA GLU A 283 14.54 -14.69 2.60
C GLU A 283 13.35 -13.78 2.32
N LYS A 284 12.39 -14.22 1.49
CA LYS A 284 11.20 -13.41 1.16
C LYS A 284 10.28 -13.22 2.37
N LEU A 285 10.20 -14.19 3.27
CA LEU A 285 9.46 -14.05 4.53
C LEU A 285 10.13 -13.04 5.48
N ILE A 286 11.45 -13.02 5.57
CA ILE A 286 12.19 -12.02 6.33
C ILE A 286 11.90 -10.63 5.77
N LEU A 287 12.08 -10.41 4.47
CA LEU A 287 11.78 -9.15 3.81
C LEU A 287 10.33 -8.69 4.07
N LEU A 288 9.38 -9.62 4.01
CA LEU A 288 7.95 -9.34 4.18
C LEU A 288 7.62 -8.96 5.64
N ASN A 289 8.21 -9.65 6.62
CA ASN A 289 7.98 -9.38 8.04
C ASN A 289 8.75 -8.15 8.54
N SER A 290 9.81 -7.73 7.86
CA SER A 290 10.57 -6.52 8.17
C SER A 290 9.92 -5.25 7.58
N ARG A 291 8.90 -5.37 6.72
CA ARG A 291 8.20 -4.20 6.15
C ARG A 291 7.33 -3.52 7.20
N PRO A 292 7.44 -2.20 7.40
CA PRO A 292 6.55 -1.44 8.26
C PRO A 292 5.08 -1.55 7.85
N ARG A 293 4.19 -1.58 8.83
CA ARG A 293 2.73 -1.68 8.61
C ARG A 293 2.01 -0.49 9.23
N LYS A 294 1.20 0.21 8.44
CA LYS A 294 0.36 1.31 8.94
C LYS A 294 -0.53 0.89 10.12
N CYS A 295 -1.10 -0.32 10.06
CA CYS A 295 -1.94 -0.89 11.13
C CYS A 295 -1.17 -1.27 12.41
N LEU A 296 0.15 -1.16 12.41
CA LEU A 296 1.06 -1.39 13.52
C LEU A 296 1.80 -0.10 13.90
N ASN A 297 1.22 1.07 13.59
CA ASN A 297 1.85 2.38 13.80
C ASN A 297 3.24 2.50 13.15
N TRP A 298 3.37 1.93 11.95
CA TRP A 298 4.61 1.89 11.16
C TRP A 298 5.74 1.04 11.74
N ASP A 299 5.47 0.27 12.79
CA ASP A 299 6.37 -0.81 13.21
C ASP A 299 6.24 -2.01 12.28
N ASN A 300 7.18 -2.96 12.36
CA ASN A 300 7.21 -4.15 11.54
C ASN A 300 6.72 -5.39 12.29
N PRO A 301 6.15 -6.39 11.57
CA PRO A 301 5.65 -7.62 12.15
C PRO A 301 6.68 -8.41 12.96
N PHE A 302 7.94 -8.42 12.51
CA PHE A 302 9.01 -9.20 13.15
C PHE A 302 9.32 -8.69 14.54
N ASN A 303 9.57 -7.38 14.70
CA ASN A 303 9.87 -6.77 15.98
C ASN A 303 8.74 -6.96 16.99
N LEU A 304 7.49 -6.70 16.54
CA LEU A 304 6.33 -6.87 17.41
C LEU A 304 6.12 -8.32 17.82
N PHE A 305 6.36 -9.27 16.93
CA PHE A 305 6.25 -10.70 17.24
C PHE A 305 7.26 -11.11 18.29
N LEU A 306 8.53 -10.73 18.13
CA LEU A 306 9.58 -11.02 19.11
C LEU A 306 9.24 -10.42 20.49
N LYS A 307 8.76 -9.17 20.53
CA LYS A 307 8.30 -8.53 21.76
C LYS A 307 7.18 -9.32 22.45
N GLU A 308 6.17 -9.78 21.70
CA GLU A 308 5.08 -10.58 22.29
C GLU A 308 5.57 -11.95 22.80
N VAL A 309 6.49 -12.58 22.08
CA VAL A 309 7.06 -13.88 22.47
C VAL A 309 7.91 -13.76 23.74
N SER A 310 8.72 -12.70 23.86
CA SER A 310 9.53 -12.46 25.06
C SER A 310 8.72 -12.17 26.35
N HIS A 311 7.42 -11.91 26.21
CA HIS A 311 6.51 -11.70 27.38
C HIS A 311 5.70 -12.96 27.71
N LEU A 312 5.96 -14.10 27.07
CA LEU A 312 5.25 -15.37 27.30
C LEU A 312 5.90 -16.27 28.38
N ASP A 313 7.10 -15.94 28.78
CA ASP A 313 7.86 -16.66 29.80
C ASP A 313 7.35 -16.44 31.25
#